data_31b9d631af37bfc85ababd5981972c77
#
_entry.id   31b9d631af37bfc85ababd5981972c77
#
_cell.length_a   1.000
_cell.length_b   1.000
_cell.length_c   1.000
_cell.angle_alpha   90.00
_cell.angle_beta   90.00
_cell.angle_gamma   90.00
#
_symmetry.space_group_name_H-M   'P 1'
#
loop_
_entity.id
_entity.type
_entity.pdbx_description
1 polymer ?
#
loop_
_entity_poly.entity_id
_entity_poly.type
_entity_poly.pdbx_seq_one_letter_code
_entity_poly.pdbx_strand_id
1 'polypeptide(L)'
;MIRIPLKDGGERRFRHRGTRADLGVIAQIFKAQDYSLRPLRRGRELESLYGRIVASGKAPLILDAGANIGASAVYFKRSFPASHIVALEPERNNFELLAENTAGLDVDARCAAIGSADGETSLVDPGEGEWGYRTSVGAAGERVSVLSCTRLVAESRAAGQVPFIAKIDIEGGEAELFSRHTDWVDLFPLLIVELHDWLLPRAGSARSFLRCVAGRDRDFVYRGENVFSIAYEWAGG
;
A
#
# COMPACT_ATOMS: atom_id res chain seq x y z
N MET A 1 -22.23 4.32 4.87
CA MET A 1 -22.05 4.04 3.41
C MET A 1 -22.01 5.35 2.66
N ILE A 2 -20.99 5.53 1.80
CA ILE A 2 -20.85 6.69 0.91
C ILE A 2 -20.85 6.24 -0.55
N ARG A 3 -20.98 7.18 -1.48
CA ARG A 3 -20.84 6.92 -2.93
C ARG A 3 -19.56 7.57 -3.43
N ILE A 4 -18.75 6.79 -4.13
CA ILE A 4 -17.49 7.24 -4.72
C ILE A 4 -17.66 7.27 -6.23
N PRO A 5 -17.51 8.44 -6.88
CA PRO A 5 -17.62 8.54 -8.34
C PRO A 5 -16.43 7.83 -8.99
N LEU A 6 -16.70 7.03 -10.04
CA LEU A 6 -15.71 6.36 -10.86
C LEU A 6 -15.39 7.18 -12.12
N LYS A 7 -14.26 6.88 -12.78
CA LYS A 7 -13.86 7.60 -14.03
C LYS A 7 -14.78 7.36 -15.22
N ASP A 8 -15.47 6.24 -15.25
CA ASP A 8 -16.45 5.85 -16.29
C ASP A 8 -17.83 6.53 -16.13
N GLY A 9 -17.96 7.42 -15.17
CA GLY A 9 -19.21 8.11 -14.83
C GLY A 9 -20.14 7.33 -13.90
N GLY A 10 -19.77 6.10 -13.51
CA GLY A 10 -20.49 5.32 -12.51
C GLY A 10 -20.20 5.78 -11.07
N GLU A 11 -20.94 5.22 -10.14
CA GLU A 11 -20.72 5.41 -8.71
C GLU A 11 -20.51 4.06 -8.03
N ARG A 12 -19.55 3.99 -7.11
CA ARG A 12 -19.34 2.83 -6.25
C ARG A 12 -19.86 3.11 -4.86
N ARG A 13 -20.63 2.18 -4.31
CA ARG A 13 -20.99 2.17 -2.89
C ARG A 13 -19.76 1.74 -2.10
N PHE A 14 -19.38 2.52 -1.11
CA PHE A 14 -18.26 2.25 -0.21
C PHE A 14 -18.78 2.11 1.21
N ARG A 15 -18.56 0.96 1.82
CA ARG A 15 -19.03 0.65 3.17
C ARG A 15 -18.00 1.10 4.19
N HIS A 16 -18.49 1.60 5.33
CA HIS A 16 -17.70 1.99 6.48
C HIS A 16 -18.55 1.83 7.76
N ARG A 17 -17.92 1.73 8.90
CA ARG A 17 -18.59 1.58 10.21
C ARG A 17 -19.16 2.91 10.73
N GLY A 18 -18.66 4.02 10.24
CA GLY A 18 -19.02 5.35 10.69
C GLY A 18 -18.17 5.84 11.86
N THR A 19 -17.12 5.11 12.20
CA THR A 19 -16.16 5.51 13.21
C THR A 19 -15.36 6.72 12.75
N ARG A 20 -14.73 7.42 13.69
CA ARG A 20 -13.84 8.54 13.37
C ARG A 20 -12.68 8.10 12.50
N ALA A 21 -12.17 6.87 12.73
CA ALA A 21 -11.13 6.24 11.95
C ALA A 21 -11.54 6.10 10.48
N ASP A 22 -12.61 5.36 10.20
CA ASP A 22 -13.09 5.15 8.84
C ASP A 22 -13.35 6.46 8.09
N LEU A 23 -13.98 7.43 8.76
CA LEU A 23 -14.28 8.73 8.15
C LEU A 23 -13.00 9.54 7.87
N GLY A 24 -11.98 9.42 8.72
CA GLY A 24 -10.66 10.03 8.53
C GLY A 24 -9.97 9.48 7.28
N VAL A 25 -9.85 8.15 7.17
CA VAL A 25 -9.26 7.47 5.99
C VAL A 25 -10.00 7.87 4.71
N ILE A 26 -11.33 7.89 4.73
CA ILE A 26 -12.14 8.31 3.59
C ILE A 26 -11.83 9.76 3.19
N ALA A 27 -11.74 10.66 4.16
CA ALA A 27 -11.45 12.07 3.89
C ALA A 27 -10.02 12.26 3.37
N GLN A 28 -9.04 11.58 3.94
CA GLN A 28 -7.64 11.60 3.54
C GLN A 28 -7.49 11.12 2.08
N ILE A 29 -8.10 9.99 1.74
CA ILE A 29 -7.86 9.37 0.43
C ILE A 29 -8.73 10.01 -0.66
N PHE A 30 -10.04 10.25 -0.43
CA PHE A 30 -10.92 10.72 -1.49
C PHE A 30 -11.07 12.23 -1.57
N LYS A 31 -10.91 12.96 -0.44
CA LYS A 31 -11.04 14.42 -0.39
C LYS A 31 -9.67 15.09 -0.52
N ALA A 32 -8.71 14.75 0.33
CA ALA A 32 -7.36 15.30 0.30
C ALA A 32 -6.53 14.72 -0.86
N GLN A 33 -6.86 13.50 -1.33
CA GLN A 33 -6.20 12.80 -2.43
C GLN A 33 -4.70 12.60 -2.17
N ASP A 34 -4.38 12.09 -0.99
CA ASP A 34 -2.99 11.98 -0.52
C ASP A 34 -2.11 11.14 -1.45
N TYR A 35 -2.67 10.17 -2.16
CA TYR A 35 -1.93 9.34 -3.13
C TYR A 35 -1.93 9.91 -4.56
N SER A 36 -2.40 11.15 -4.79
CA SER A 36 -2.45 11.75 -6.12
C SER A 36 -1.05 12.04 -6.68
N LEU A 37 -0.79 11.60 -7.91
CA LEU A 37 0.45 11.90 -8.62
C LEU A 37 0.46 13.29 -9.25
N ARG A 38 -0.70 13.96 -9.38
CA ARG A 38 -0.85 15.26 -10.06
C ARG A 38 0.05 16.37 -9.52
N PRO A 39 0.25 16.51 -8.18
CA PRO A 39 1.14 17.55 -7.65
C PRO A 39 2.63 17.24 -7.80
N LEU A 40 3.01 16.01 -8.17
CA LEU A 40 4.40 15.63 -8.34
C LEU A 40 4.93 16.15 -9.67
N ARG A 41 6.14 16.73 -9.68
CA ARG A 41 6.80 17.14 -10.94
C ARG A 41 6.98 15.98 -11.92
N ARG A 42 7.28 14.79 -11.39
CA ARG A 42 7.43 13.55 -12.16
C ARG A 42 6.11 12.76 -12.33
N GLY A 43 4.98 13.32 -11.91
CA GLY A 43 3.67 12.64 -11.97
C GLY A 43 3.28 12.23 -13.40
N ARG A 44 3.50 13.11 -14.39
CA ARG A 44 3.24 12.81 -15.81
C ARG A 44 4.14 11.70 -16.36
N GLU A 45 5.37 11.59 -15.88
CA GLU A 45 6.29 10.51 -16.23
C GLU A 45 5.75 9.16 -15.75
N LEU A 46 5.29 9.10 -14.49
CA LEU A 46 4.66 7.91 -13.91
C LEU A 46 3.35 7.54 -14.63
N GLU A 47 2.51 8.53 -14.98
CA GLU A 47 1.29 8.28 -15.77
C GLU A 47 1.62 7.76 -17.18
N SER A 48 2.68 8.27 -17.81
CA SER A 48 3.16 7.79 -19.10
C SER A 48 3.70 6.36 -19.01
N LEU A 49 4.40 6.05 -17.92
CA LEU A 49 4.88 4.69 -17.64
C LEU A 49 3.72 3.71 -17.48
N TYR A 50 2.70 4.07 -16.70
CA TYR A 50 1.46 3.30 -16.59
C TYR A 50 0.87 3.01 -17.98
N GLY A 51 0.74 4.05 -18.82
CA GLY A 51 0.22 3.91 -20.19
C GLY A 51 1.05 2.96 -21.06
N ARG A 52 2.40 3.00 -20.94
CA ARG A 52 3.27 2.05 -21.67
C ARG A 52 3.09 0.61 -21.22
N ILE A 53 2.97 0.37 -19.91
CA ILE A 53 2.70 -1.00 -19.39
C ILE A 53 1.39 -1.53 -19.97
N VAL A 54 0.32 -0.73 -19.91
CA VAL A 54 -0.99 -1.11 -20.44
C VAL A 54 -0.94 -1.35 -21.96
N ALA A 55 -0.25 -0.48 -22.71
CA ALA A 55 -0.10 -0.61 -24.15
C ALA A 55 0.69 -1.86 -24.56
N SER A 56 1.55 -2.40 -23.67
CA SER A 56 2.25 -3.67 -23.90
C SER A 56 1.39 -4.91 -23.65
N GLY A 57 0.10 -4.73 -23.30
CA GLY A 57 -0.83 -5.82 -22.98
C GLY A 57 -0.66 -6.41 -21.58
N LYS A 58 0.16 -5.78 -20.73
CA LYS A 58 0.38 -6.22 -19.34
C LYS A 58 -0.42 -5.37 -18.35
N ALA A 59 -0.73 -5.92 -17.18
CA ALA A 59 -1.36 -5.19 -16.10
C ALA A 59 -0.29 -4.57 -15.17
N PRO A 60 -0.37 -3.25 -14.88
CA PRO A 60 0.45 -2.67 -13.83
C PRO A 60 0.08 -3.25 -12.46
N LEU A 61 1.08 -3.70 -11.68
CA LEU A 61 0.89 -4.16 -10.31
C LEU A 61 0.90 -2.99 -9.34
N ILE A 62 -0.10 -2.91 -8.49
CA ILE A 62 -0.09 -2.06 -7.31
C ILE A 62 -0.12 -2.96 -6.07
N LEU A 63 0.88 -2.84 -5.22
CA LEU A 63 0.93 -3.47 -3.91
C LEU A 63 0.42 -2.45 -2.88
N ASP A 64 -0.66 -2.77 -2.18
CA ASP A 64 -1.29 -1.94 -1.15
C ASP A 64 -1.19 -2.64 0.20
N ALA A 65 -0.12 -2.37 0.93
CA ALA A 65 0.12 -2.93 2.25
C ALA A 65 -0.44 -1.99 3.33
N GLY A 66 -1.26 -2.56 4.22
CA GLY A 66 -2.09 -1.80 5.16
C GLY A 66 -3.30 -1.20 4.46
N ALA A 67 -4.05 -2.02 3.72
CA ALA A 67 -5.17 -1.55 2.90
C ALA A 67 -6.39 -1.09 3.72
N ASN A 68 -6.39 -1.36 5.04
CA ASN A 68 -7.45 -0.99 5.97
C ASN A 68 -8.83 -1.41 5.41
N ILE A 69 -9.83 -0.55 5.41
CA ILE A 69 -11.16 -0.81 4.86
C ILE A 69 -11.23 -0.75 3.31
N GLY A 70 -10.09 -0.69 2.61
CA GLY A 70 -9.98 -0.73 1.15
C GLY A 70 -10.12 0.61 0.43
N ALA A 71 -10.02 1.74 1.14
CA ALA A 71 -10.14 3.05 0.52
C ALA A 71 -9.01 3.34 -0.48
N SER A 72 -7.76 2.99 -0.13
CA SER A 72 -6.59 3.08 -1.01
C SER A 72 -6.73 2.22 -2.25
N ALA A 73 -7.14 0.95 -2.10
CA ALA A 73 -7.36 0.04 -3.22
C ALA A 73 -8.41 0.57 -4.21
N VAL A 74 -9.56 1.06 -3.70
CA VAL A 74 -10.60 1.68 -4.54
C VAL A 74 -10.09 2.97 -5.20
N TYR A 75 -9.32 3.79 -4.50
CA TYR A 75 -8.69 4.99 -5.07
C TYR A 75 -7.72 4.64 -6.21
N PHE A 76 -6.86 3.65 -6.01
CA PHE A 76 -5.93 3.20 -7.04
C PHE A 76 -6.65 2.61 -8.26
N LYS A 77 -7.68 1.77 -8.06
CA LYS A 77 -8.48 1.27 -9.18
C LYS A 77 -9.17 2.39 -9.97
N ARG A 78 -9.66 3.42 -9.26
CA ARG A 78 -10.21 4.60 -9.92
C ARG A 78 -9.13 5.38 -10.70
N SER A 79 -7.92 5.51 -10.15
CA SER A 79 -6.83 6.28 -10.77
C SER A 79 -6.17 5.52 -11.92
N PHE A 80 -6.02 4.21 -11.76
CA PHE A 80 -5.31 3.28 -12.64
C PHE A 80 -6.17 2.05 -12.95
N PRO A 81 -7.23 2.19 -13.79
CA PRO A 81 -8.24 1.14 -13.96
C PRO A 81 -7.71 -0.21 -14.46
N ALA A 82 -6.65 -0.22 -15.28
CA ALA A 82 -6.05 -1.44 -15.83
C ALA A 82 -5.06 -2.12 -14.87
N SER A 83 -4.85 -1.59 -13.65
CA SER A 83 -3.96 -2.22 -12.69
C SER A 83 -4.59 -3.45 -12.06
N HIS A 84 -3.74 -4.44 -11.76
CA HIS A 84 -4.01 -5.46 -10.76
C HIS A 84 -3.52 -4.97 -9.40
N ILE A 85 -4.34 -5.11 -8.35
CA ILE A 85 -3.96 -4.68 -7.00
C ILE A 85 -3.87 -5.91 -6.10
N VAL A 86 -2.75 -6.05 -5.39
CA VAL A 86 -2.62 -6.98 -4.26
C VAL A 86 -2.74 -6.14 -2.99
N ALA A 87 -3.83 -6.31 -2.26
CA ALA A 87 -4.17 -5.54 -1.07
C ALA A 87 -4.08 -6.42 0.18
N LEU A 88 -3.24 -6.02 1.15
CA LEU A 88 -3.03 -6.75 2.40
C LEU A 88 -3.55 -5.95 3.58
N GLU A 89 -4.34 -6.62 4.41
CA GLU A 89 -4.85 -6.09 5.68
C GLU A 89 -4.89 -7.22 6.70
N PRO A 90 -4.12 -7.15 7.79
CA PRO A 90 -4.06 -8.20 8.78
C PRO A 90 -5.24 -8.21 9.75
N GLU A 91 -5.88 -7.05 10.05
CA GLU A 91 -7.01 -6.99 10.98
C GLU A 91 -8.28 -7.48 10.28
N ARG A 92 -8.93 -8.47 10.89
CA ARG A 92 -10.01 -9.22 10.26
C ARG A 92 -11.24 -8.36 9.91
N ASN A 93 -11.65 -7.45 10.80
CA ASN A 93 -12.84 -6.62 10.54
C ASN A 93 -12.55 -5.57 9.45
N ASN A 94 -11.33 -5.05 9.38
CA ASN A 94 -10.88 -4.18 8.27
C ASN A 94 -10.83 -4.97 6.97
N PHE A 95 -10.26 -6.17 7.00
CA PHE A 95 -10.18 -7.05 5.83
C PHE A 95 -11.58 -7.40 5.28
N GLU A 96 -12.57 -7.69 6.12
CA GLU A 96 -13.93 -7.96 5.67
C GLU A 96 -14.53 -6.76 4.91
N LEU A 97 -14.29 -5.55 5.40
CA LEU A 97 -14.68 -4.31 4.70
C LEU A 97 -13.86 -4.09 3.42
N LEU A 98 -12.55 -4.34 3.43
CA LEU A 98 -11.70 -4.31 2.24
C LEU A 98 -12.26 -5.23 1.16
N ALA A 99 -12.53 -6.50 1.49
CA ALA A 99 -13.06 -7.49 0.54
C ALA A 99 -14.43 -7.05 -0.02
N GLU A 100 -15.32 -6.52 0.82
CA GLU A 100 -16.62 -6.02 0.39
C GLU A 100 -16.48 -4.77 -0.51
N ASN A 101 -15.64 -3.82 -0.11
CA ASN A 101 -15.44 -2.57 -0.84
C ASN A 101 -14.75 -2.76 -2.18
N THR A 102 -13.95 -3.81 -2.34
CA THR A 102 -13.23 -4.12 -3.57
C THR A 102 -13.92 -5.20 -4.43
N ALA A 103 -15.03 -5.78 -3.97
CA ALA A 103 -15.75 -6.84 -4.68
C ALA A 103 -16.06 -6.44 -6.14
N GLY A 104 -15.74 -7.32 -7.09
CA GLY A 104 -15.92 -7.08 -8.54
C GLY A 104 -14.91 -6.13 -9.17
N LEU A 105 -13.87 -5.69 -8.42
CA LEU A 105 -12.68 -5.04 -8.98
C LEU A 105 -11.57 -6.09 -9.14
N ASP A 106 -10.59 -5.79 -10.01
CA ASP A 106 -9.36 -6.58 -10.12
C ASP A 106 -8.43 -6.26 -8.94
N VAL A 107 -8.81 -6.78 -7.76
CA VAL A 107 -8.13 -6.64 -6.48
C VAL A 107 -8.07 -8.01 -5.81
N ASP A 108 -6.86 -8.48 -5.54
CA ASP A 108 -6.56 -9.65 -4.73
C ASP A 108 -6.40 -9.20 -3.27
N ALA A 109 -7.50 -9.29 -2.50
CA ALA A 109 -7.50 -8.92 -1.10
C ALA A 109 -7.07 -10.11 -0.23
N ARG A 110 -6.07 -9.90 0.62
CA ARG A 110 -5.50 -10.96 1.49
C ARG A 110 -5.53 -10.54 2.95
N CYS A 111 -6.09 -11.42 3.82
CA CYS A 111 -6.04 -11.24 5.27
C CYS A 111 -4.65 -11.67 5.78
N ALA A 112 -3.69 -10.78 5.67
CA ALA A 112 -2.29 -11.03 6.01
C ALA A 112 -1.54 -9.72 6.25
N ALA A 113 -0.49 -9.78 7.06
CA ALA A 113 0.51 -8.74 7.16
C ALA A 113 1.54 -8.88 6.03
N ILE A 114 2.29 -7.81 5.73
CA ILE A 114 3.46 -7.85 4.86
C ILE A 114 4.74 -7.87 5.72
N GLY A 115 5.77 -8.55 5.25
CA GLY A 115 7.07 -8.59 5.91
C GLY A 115 8.24 -8.83 4.96
N SER A 116 9.44 -8.85 5.52
CA SER A 116 10.66 -9.16 4.78
C SER A 116 10.78 -10.65 4.40
N ALA A 117 10.07 -11.53 5.12
CA ALA A 117 10.01 -12.98 4.90
C ALA A 117 8.61 -13.51 5.21
N ASP A 118 8.25 -14.64 4.61
CA ASP A 118 7.03 -15.37 4.94
C ASP A 118 7.09 -15.91 6.37
N GLY A 119 5.93 -15.95 7.05
CA GLY A 119 5.83 -16.47 8.41
C GLY A 119 4.51 -16.16 9.08
N GLU A 120 4.56 -16.02 10.38
CA GLU A 120 3.43 -15.61 11.22
C GLU A 120 3.89 -14.56 12.23
N THR A 121 2.98 -13.69 12.60
CA THR A 121 3.17 -12.68 13.65
C THR A 121 1.93 -12.57 14.50
N SER A 122 2.00 -11.83 15.61
CA SER A 122 0.81 -11.50 16.40
C SER A 122 0.36 -10.08 16.09
N LEU A 123 -0.92 -9.90 15.90
CA LEU A 123 -1.54 -8.59 15.80
C LEU A 123 -1.89 -8.12 17.22
N VAL A 124 -1.38 -6.97 17.61
CA VAL A 124 -1.59 -6.38 18.93
C VAL A 124 -2.41 -5.11 18.77
N ASP A 125 -3.51 -5.03 19.53
CA ASP A 125 -4.24 -3.76 19.70
C ASP A 125 -3.59 -2.99 20.87
N PRO A 126 -2.93 -1.87 20.62
CA PRO A 126 -2.35 -1.03 21.68
C PRO A 126 -3.40 -0.18 22.43
N GLY A 127 -4.69 -0.32 22.08
CA GLY A 127 -5.76 0.50 22.65
C GLY A 127 -5.87 1.91 22.04
N GLU A 128 -5.21 2.15 20.93
CA GLU A 128 -5.23 3.43 20.21
C GLU A 128 -6.37 3.53 19.18
N GLY A 129 -7.27 2.54 19.19
CA GLY A 129 -8.40 2.43 18.26
C GLY A 129 -8.05 1.72 16.95
N GLU A 130 -8.96 1.79 15.97
CA GLU A 130 -8.92 1.02 14.71
C GLU A 130 -7.73 1.37 13.77
N TRP A 131 -6.89 2.34 14.13
CA TRP A 131 -5.72 2.79 13.37
C TRP A 131 -4.41 2.16 13.83
N GLY A 132 -4.36 1.63 15.05
CA GLY A 132 -3.13 1.32 15.75
C GLY A 132 -2.77 -0.15 15.83
N TYR A 133 -3.40 -1.05 15.05
CA TYR A 133 -3.04 -2.46 15.07
C TYR A 133 -1.61 -2.66 14.58
N ARG A 134 -0.78 -3.23 15.44
CA ARG A 134 0.66 -3.43 15.18
C ARG A 134 1.00 -4.91 15.14
N THR A 135 1.89 -5.27 14.25
CA THR A 135 2.47 -6.62 14.25
C THR A 135 3.61 -6.70 15.26
N SER A 136 3.60 -7.71 16.13
CA SER A 136 4.66 -7.96 17.11
C SER A 136 4.97 -9.45 17.21
N VAL A 137 6.24 -9.79 17.07
CA VAL A 137 6.71 -11.18 17.22
C VAL A 137 6.72 -11.55 18.70
N GLY A 138 6.01 -12.63 19.07
CA GLY A 138 6.00 -13.16 20.43
C GLY A 138 5.09 -12.46 21.43
N ALA A 139 4.31 -11.45 21.02
CA ALA A 139 3.31 -10.82 21.88
C ALA A 139 2.04 -11.68 21.96
N ALA A 140 1.26 -11.50 23.05
CA ALA A 140 -0.09 -12.07 23.13
C ALA A 140 -1.01 -11.25 22.20
N GLY A 141 -1.58 -11.90 21.18
CA GLY A 141 -2.47 -11.29 20.21
C GLY A 141 -3.00 -12.31 19.22
N GLU A 142 -3.86 -11.88 18.30
CA GLU A 142 -4.35 -12.74 17.22
C GLU A 142 -3.19 -13.08 16.29
N ARG A 143 -3.03 -14.36 15.95
CA ARG A 143 -2.00 -14.80 15.00
C ARG A 143 -2.46 -14.50 13.57
N VAL A 144 -1.58 -13.84 12.83
CA VAL A 144 -1.81 -13.48 11.43
C VAL A 144 -0.66 -13.96 10.55
N SER A 145 -0.99 -14.39 9.33
CA SER A 145 0.01 -14.78 8.34
C SER A 145 0.81 -13.54 7.90
N VAL A 146 2.10 -13.73 7.65
CA VAL A 146 2.98 -12.74 7.04
C VAL A 146 3.37 -13.23 5.65
N LEU A 147 3.14 -12.39 4.64
CA LEU A 147 3.55 -12.64 3.27
C LEU A 147 4.72 -11.73 2.93
N SER A 148 5.79 -12.31 2.38
CA SER A 148 6.95 -11.52 1.99
C SER A 148 6.68 -10.72 0.71
N CYS A 149 7.18 -9.48 0.67
CA CYS A 149 7.09 -8.65 -0.52
C CYS A 149 7.73 -9.33 -1.74
N THR A 150 8.86 -10.02 -1.55
CA THR A 150 9.54 -10.78 -2.60
C THR A 150 8.64 -11.86 -3.21
N ARG A 151 7.91 -12.61 -2.37
CA ARG A 151 6.96 -13.63 -2.83
C ARG A 151 5.81 -12.99 -3.62
N LEU A 152 5.17 -11.95 -3.07
CA LEU A 152 4.04 -11.27 -3.70
C LEU A 152 4.39 -10.73 -5.08
N VAL A 153 5.57 -10.12 -5.21
CA VAL A 153 6.09 -9.62 -6.49
C VAL A 153 6.39 -10.76 -7.45
N ALA A 154 6.97 -11.86 -6.97
CA ALA A 154 7.25 -13.03 -7.81
C ALA A 154 5.96 -13.68 -8.35
N GLU A 155 4.95 -13.87 -7.50
CA GLU A 155 3.63 -14.38 -7.89
C GLU A 155 2.98 -13.49 -8.97
N SER A 156 2.99 -12.16 -8.75
CA SER A 156 2.41 -11.18 -9.67
C SER A 156 3.13 -11.16 -11.02
N ARG A 157 4.47 -11.21 -11.02
CA ARG A 157 5.26 -11.26 -12.25
C ARG A 157 5.03 -12.56 -13.03
N ALA A 158 4.90 -13.69 -12.34
CA ALA A 158 4.55 -14.96 -12.97
C ALA A 158 3.16 -14.94 -13.61
N ALA A 159 2.24 -14.13 -13.08
CA ALA A 159 0.93 -13.85 -13.67
C ALA A 159 0.96 -12.80 -14.79
N GLY A 160 2.14 -12.31 -15.20
CA GLY A 160 2.31 -11.34 -16.28
C GLY A 160 2.10 -9.87 -15.86
N GLN A 161 2.02 -9.60 -14.57
CA GLN A 161 1.88 -8.24 -14.06
C GLN A 161 3.25 -7.55 -13.91
N VAL A 162 3.24 -6.24 -13.99
CA VAL A 162 4.47 -5.41 -13.97
C VAL A 162 4.43 -4.48 -12.76
N PRO A 163 5.39 -4.55 -11.82
CA PRO A 163 5.44 -3.67 -10.66
C PRO A 163 5.35 -2.19 -11.06
N PHE A 164 4.44 -1.44 -10.42
CA PHE A 164 4.22 -0.03 -10.72
C PHE A 164 4.21 0.84 -9.46
N ILE A 165 3.35 0.54 -8.48
CA ILE A 165 3.30 1.26 -7.21
C ILE A 165 3.35 0.27 -6.05
N ALA A 166 4.19 0.54 -5.03
CA ALA A 166 4.06 -0.09 -3.74
C ALA A 166 3.70 0.98 -2.70
N LYS A 167 2.48 0.90 -2.13
CA LYS A 167 2.05 1.69 -0.97
C LYS A 167 2.29 0.86 0.28
N ILE A 168 2.99 1.43 1.24
CA ILE A 168 3.37 0.83 2.51
C ILE A 168 2.93 1.77 3.63
N ASP A 169 1.98 1.31 4.42
CA ASP A 169 1.41 2.02 5.55
C ASP A 169 0.95 0.94 6.56
N ILE A 170 1.87 0.51 7.41
CA ILE A 170 1.78 -0.72 8.21
C ILE A 170 2.09 -0.53 9.69
N GLU A 171 1.86 0.71 10.17
CA GLU A 171 1.82 1.08 11.58
C GLU A 171 3.07 0.63 12.38
N GLY A 172 4.26 0.90 11.82
CA GLY A 172 5.55 0.62 12.45
C GLY A 172 6.22 -0.71 12.03
N GLY A 173 5.57 -1.51 11.19
CA GLY A 173 6.14 -2.70 10.56
C GLY A 173 7.23 -2.41 9.53
N GLU A 174 7.41 -1.14 9.14
CA GLU A 174 8.42 -0.68 8.17
C GLU A 174 9.83 -1.04 8.62
N ALA A 175 10.09 -1.02 9.93
CA ALA A 175 11.39 -1.38 10.47
C ALA A 175 11.82 -2.81 10.10
N GLU A 176 10.89 -3.76 10.13
CA GLU A 176 11.13 -5.15 9.77
C GLU A 176 11.12 -5.32 8.25
N LEU A 177 10.12 -4.79 7.55
CA LEU A 177 9.95 -4.92 6.11
C LEU A 177 11.19 -4.47 5.31
N PHE A 178 11.79 -3.34 5.71
CA PHE A 178 12.96 -2.77 5.04
C PHE A 178 14.30 -3.21 5.64
N SER A 179 14.33 -4.17 6.57
CA SER A 179 15.56 -4.62 7.23
C SER A 179 16.41 -5.55 6.36
N ARG A 180 15.78 -6.34 5.48
CA ARG A 180 16.41 -7.37 4.65
C ARG A 180 15.54 -7.73 3.44
N HIS A 181 16.11 -8.45 2.48
CA HIS A 181 15.41 -8.91 1.26
C HIS A 181 14.70 -7.76 0.50
N THR A 182 15.40 -6.64 0.36
CA THR A 182 14.83 -5.38 -0.17
C THR A 182 15.00 -5.19 -1.67
N ASP A 183 15.39 -6.23 -2.43
CA ASP A 183 15.61 -6.16 -3.89
C ASP A 183 14.31 -5.82 -4.64
N TRP A 184 13.16 -6.13 -4.05
CA TRP A 184 11.86 -5.77 -4.61
C TRP A 184 11.65 -4.24 -4.74
N VAL A 185 12.33 -3.44 -3.92
CA VAL A 185 12.27 -1.96 -3.97
C VAL A 185 12.67 -1.44 -5.34
N ASP A 186 13.66 -2.05 -5.97
CA ASP A 186 14.19 -1.64 -7.28
C ASP A 186 13.27 -2.04 -8.44
N LEU A 187 12.30 -2.91 -8.18
CA LEU A 187 11.28 -3.32 -9.16
C LEU A 187 10.12 -2.32 -9.27
N PHE A 188 9.93 -1.44 -8.27
CA PHE A 188 8.86 -0.46 -8.28
C PHE A 188 9.38 0.94 -8.65
N PRO A 189 8.86 1.55 -9.72
CA PRO A 189 9.18 2.94 -10.06
C PRO A 189 8.72 3.92 -8.98
N LEU A 190 7.65 3.60 -8.25
CA LEU A 190 7.12 4.45 -7.17
C LEU A 190 6.88 3.63 -5.91
N LEU A 191 7.44 4.09 -4.80
CA LEU A 191 7.02 3.72 -3.45
C LEU A 191 6.28 4.89 -2.82
N ILE A 192 5.20 4.62 -2.11
CA ILE A 192 4.49 5.57 -1.25
C ILE A 192 4.53 4.98 0.14
N VAL A 193 5.28 5.59 1.05
CA VAL A 193 5.54 5.03 2.38
C VAL A 193 5.14 6.03 3.45
N GLU A 194 4.27 5.63 4.36
CA GLU A 194 4.01 6.35 5.59
C GLU A 194 5.03 5.98 6.65
N LEU A 195 5.61 6.98 7.31
CA LEU A 195 6.64 6.79 8.32
C LEU A 195 6.06 7.06 9.72
N HIS A 196 6.12 6.06 10.59
CA HIS A 196 5.44 6.08 11.89
C HIS A 196 6.35 6.45 13.09
N ASP A 197 7.48 7.16 12.87
CA ASP A 197 8.34 7.64 13.97
C ASP A 197 7.61 8.63 14.90
N TRP A 198 6.63 9.39 14.37
CA TRP A 198 5.78 10.28 15.15
C TRP A 198 4.86 9.52 16.12
N LEU A 199 4.38 8.35 15.72
CA LEU A 199 3.54 7.45 16.51
C LEU A 199 4.39 6.65 17.52
N LEU A 200 5.63 6.31 17.12
CA LEU A 200 6.57 5.46 17.85
C LEU A 200 7.88 6.21 18.16
N PRO A 201 7.86 7.26 18.99
CA PRO A 201 9.06 8.04 19.27
C PRO A 201 10.18 7.15 19.83
N ARG A 202 11.40 7.30 19.28
CA ARG A 202 12.60 6.55 19.64
C ARG A 202 12.62 5.07 19.23
N ALA A 203 11.56 4.52 18.62
CA ALA A 203 11.57 3.17 18.06
C ALA A 203 12.42 3.08 16.79
N GLY A 204 12.58 4.19 16.06
CA GLY A 204 13.37 4.28 14.83
C GLY A 204 12.75 3.46 13.70
N SER A 205 11.43 3.42 13.61
CA SER A 205 10.65 2.65 12.62
C SER A 205 11.02 3.04 11.19
N ALA A 206 11.25 4.33 10.91
CA ALA A 206 11.66 4.82 9.59
C ALA A 206 13.12 4.49 9.23
N ARG A 207 13.98 4.12 10.20
CA ARG A 207 15.42 3.98 9.97
C ARG A 207 15.76 2.96 8.91
N SER A 208 15.08 1.81 8.92
CA SER A 208 15.34 0.72 7.95
C SER A 208 14.96 1.15 6.54
N PHE A 209 13.83 1.82 6.36
CA PHE A 209 13.43 2.42 5.09
C PHE A 209 14.47 3.42 4.59
N LEU A 210 14.84 4.40 5.42
CA LEU A 210 15.82 5.43 5.03
C LEU A 210 17.17 4.83 4.63
N ARG A 211 17.66 3.84 5.36
CA ARG A 211 18.90 3.12 5.01
C ARG A 211 18.75 2.33 3.70
N CYS A 212 17.61 1.67 3.53
CA CYS A 212 17.32 0.90 2.33
C CYS A 212 17.36 1.77 1.07
N VAL A 213 16.78 2.97 1.13
CA VAL A 213 16.64 3.83 -0.05
C VAL A 213 17.77 4.82 -0.26
N ALA A 214 18.59 5.13 0.78
CA ALA A 214 19.67 6.11 0.72
C ALA A 214 20.79 5.76 -0.28
N GLY A 215 20.99 4.48 -0.57
CA GLY A 215 21.98 4.01 -1.55
C GLY A 215 21.41 3.77 -2.95
N ARG A 216 20.17 4.15 -3.21
CA ARG A 216 19.46 3.93 -4.48
C ARG A 216 19.21 5.27 -5.19
N ASP A 217 19.26 5.27 -6.50
CA ASP A 217 19.00 6.44 -7.35
C ASP A 217 17.49 6.72 -7.40
N ARG A 218 16.99 7.47 -6.41
CA ARG A 218 15.58 7.79 -6.24
C ARG A 218 15.37 9.22 -5.72
N ASP A 219 14.34 9.89 -6.24
CA ASP A 219 13.84 11.14 -5.67
C ASP A 219 12.95 10.88 -4.45
N PHE A 220 12.89 11.85 -3.54
CA PHE A 220 12.03 11.81 -2.36
C PHE A 220 11.18 13.07 -2.29
N VAL A 221 9.86 12.91 -2.26
CA VAL A 221 8.89 14.00 -2.14
C VAL A 221 7.98 13.72 -0.95
N TYR A 222 7.95 14.64 0.01
CA TYR A 222 7.06 14.55 1.17
C TYR A 222 5.72 15.20 0.86
N ARG A 223 4.62 14.51 1.20
CA ARG A 223 3.26 15.03 1.11
C ARG A 223 2.43 14.49 2.27
N GLY A 224 2.02 15.39 3.19
CA GLY A 224 1.39 14.95 4.43
C GLY A 224 2.32 14.03 5.19
N GLU A 225 1.84 12.85 5.54
CA GLU A 225 2.57 11.81 6.26
C GLU A 225 3.33 10.85 5.31
N ASN A 226 3.12 10.99 4.00
CA ASN A 226 3.66 10.09 3.00
C ASN A 226 4.97 10.57 2.39
N VAL A 227 5.91 9.65 2.19
CA VAL A 227 7.12 9.79 1.39
C VAL A 227 6.90 9.11 0.05
N PHE A 228 6.92 9.89 -1.03
CA PHE A 228 6.94 9.39 -2.40
C PHE A 228 8.39 9.20 -2.83
N SER A 229 8.82 7.95 -2.97
CA SER A 229 10.15 7.61 -3.46
C SER A 229 10.06 7.14 -4.91
N ILE A 230 10.66 7.92 -5.84
CA ILE A 230 10.54 7.74 -7.29
C ILE A 230 11.90 7.33 -7.86
N ALA A 231 12.00 6.16 -8.47
CA ALA A 231 13.24 5.71 -9.11
C ALA A 231 13.66 6.66 -10.24
N TYR A 232 14.97 6.91 -10.42
CA TYR A 232 15.48 7.72 -11.55
C TYR A 232 15.26 7.00 -12.87
N GLU A 233 15.60 5.72 -12.90
CA GLU A 233 15.36 4.83 -14.02
C GLU A 233 14.60 3.60 -13.55
N TRP A 234 13.85 2.99 -14.44
CA TRP A 234 13.11 1.79 -14.12
C TRP A 234 13.21 0.78 -15.28
N ALA A 235 13.81 -0.36 -14.99
CA ALA A 235 14.10 -1.41 -15.95
C ALA A 235 13.01 -2.51 -16.03
N GLY A 236 11.84 -2.28 -15.45
CA GLY A 236 10.79 -3.29 -15.25
C GLY A 236 9.79 -3.43 -16.40
N GLY A 237 10.17 -3.15 -17.65
CA GLY A 237 9.32 -3.31 -18.84
C GLY A 237 9.77 -4.44 -19.73
#